data_db3742f73b66b6b2b4d78ad5d8c912ce
#
_entry.id   db3742f73b66b6b2b4d78ad5d8c912ce
#
_cell.length_a   1.000
_cell.length_b   1.000
_cell.length_c   1.000
_cell.angle_alpha   90.00
_cell.angle_beta   90.00
_cell.angle_gamma   90.00
#
_symmetry.space_group_name_H-M   'P 1'
#
loop_
_entity.id
_entity.type
_entity.pdbx_description
1 polymer ?
#
loop_
_entity_poly.entity_id
_entity_poly.type
_entity_poly.pdbx_seq_one_letter_code
_entity_poly.pdbx_strand_id
1 'polypeptide(L)'
;MKSKSITSFILVIPILALALCACTSTVDPVTDAPVKDAPATDAPVTDAPVTDAPATDAPATDAPAVPVLDALDSLTPSDGEKLRIACIGDSITQGTGVDDKENDSYPAQLQKLLGGDYVVGNFGKGSSYVLKADSKYNTSYKDRPQLSYKNTAQYSESLAFEPDVVVIMLGTNDMRHMVSDAAKAEFKDTLAELVNSYEELSSVQKVYLCTNIHALSSSMAEQLSSGEMGRLVKETAEAAGCGFIDIGDITFDFMSVYMNYTKDKLHPGKEGYTEIAKAVEAGIRGIEAEITVPALSDSGVVFVHRDGAAEGKGETPETAINDLAKAVGLLRESGGTIVVCGPVLVDYNMFLPDTAKHITVTSVYNGVDYRATAAAKINMSRSVFLGGDFTFDSTELHMTANSVMFVCNYHNVTIGNDLKCTTASASYNFPVSVVGINVGNAGVPDSEIDFGGSCNIVINSGDWQYIRAGNRRQSQDLPVGRVLEGASVTITVNGGTFRNGGSSAPTAAVGMNSVYGTCSLIINGGTFNSDICAVGRVGGITGPFSTEMKGTVSLEINGGTITGKIIAVQDNTSKVTGKVNVTCTAAYGSKLQGNFDSKVIN
;
A
#
# COMPACT_ATOMS: atom_id res chain seq x y z
N MET A 1 41.57 32.63 -40.36
CA MET A 1 41.02 31.42 -39.79
C MET A 1 41.40 31.36 -38.31
N LYS A 2 40.49 31.77 -37.44
CA LYS A 2 40.73 31.92 -35.98
C LYS A 2 39.96 30.84 -35.23
N SER A 3 40.72 29.96 -34.58
CA SER A 3 40.21 28.98 -33.61
C SER A 3 39.67 29.66 -32.38
N LYS A 4 38.44 29.34 -31.94
CA LYS A 4 37.89 29.75 -30.65
C LYS A 4 37.89 28.54 -29.71
N SER A 5 38.68 28.68 -28.67
CA SER A 5 38.76 27.82 -27.50
C SER A 5 37.48 27.97 -26.66
N ILE A 6 36.85 26.85 -26.25
CA ILE A 6 35.74 26.81 -25.30
C ILE A 6 36.33 26.41 -23.95
N THR A 7 36.27 27.35 -23.01
CA THR A 7 36.72 27.16 -21.63
C THR A 7 35.55 26.59 -20.82
N SER A 8 35.72 25.35 -20.30
CA SER A 8 34.75 24.73 -19.37
C SER A 8 34.88 25.35 -17.98
N PHE A 9 33.81 25.90 -17.47
CA PHE A 9 33.67 26.31 -16.06
C PHE A 9 33.27 25.09 -15.23
N ILE A 10 34.13 24.68 -14.31
CA ILE A 10 33.82 23.72 -13.26
C ILE A 10 33.23 24.51 -12.08
N LEU A 11 31.96 24.30 -11.76
CA LEU A 11 31.32 24.86 -10.60
C LEU A 11 31.54 23.94 -9.39
N VAL A 12 32.38 24.39 -8.46
CA VAL A 12 32.59 23.73 -7.16
C VAL A 12 31.53 24.20 -6.17
N ILE A 13 30.68 23.29 -5.71
CA ILE A 13 29.71 23.55 -4.64
C ILE A 13 30.35 23.17 -3.30
N PRO A 14 30.41 24.07 -2.31
CA PRO A 14 30.92 23.74 -0.99
C PRO A 14 29.89 22.95 -0.17
N ILE A 15 30.30 21.83 0.40
CA ILE A 15 29.54 21.02 1.36
C ILE A 15 29.52 21.80 2.69
N LEU A 16 28.34 22.18 3.15
CA LEU A 16 28.12 22.79 4.45
C LEU A 16 27.94 21.69 5.51
N ALA A 17 28.92 21.55 6.38
CA ALA A 17 28.84 20.68 7.55
C ALA A 17 27.96 21.32 8.62
N LEU A 18 26.84 20.68 8.98
CA LEU A 18 26.03 21.06 10.15
C LEU A 18 26.66 20.46 11.41
N ALA A 19 27.06 21.33 12.32
CA ALA A 19 27.50 20.98 13.66
C ALA A 19 26.29 20.62 14.55
N LEU A 20 26.35 19.43 15.19
CA LEU A 20 25.40 19.06 16.25
C LEU A 20 25.70 19.89 17.50
N CYS A 21 24.72 20.64 17.96
CA CYS A 21 24.73 21.26 19.28
C CYS A 21 24.06 20.30 20.28
N ALA A 22 24.84 19.75 21.21
CA ALA A 22 24.35 18.92 22.30
C ALA A 22 23.86 19.84 23.45
N CYS A 23 22.57 19.84 23.72
CA CYS A 23 22.03 20.40 24.96
C CYS A 23 21.90 19.28 26.00
N THR A 24 22.70 19.34 27.05
CA THR A 24 22.57 18.55 28.27
C THR A 24 21.60 19.25 29.21
N SER A 25 20.45 18.66 29.49
CA SER A 25 19.57 19.06 30.59
C SER A 25 19.71 18.06 31.73
N THR A 26 20.13 18.59 32.87
CA THR A 26 20.21 17.89 34.18
C THR A 26 18.80 17.75 34.74
N VAL A 27 18.44 16.55 35.16
CA VAL A 27 17.19 16.26 35.90
C VAL A 27 17.55 15.91 37.32
N ASP A 28 16.99 16.65 38.31
CA ASP A 28 17.09 16.40 39.72
C ASP A 28 16.27 15.15 40.15
N PRO A 29 16.70 14.40 41.16
CA PRO A 29 16.02 13.19 41.60
C PRO A 29 14.82 13.47 42.51
N VAL A 30 13.66 12.88 42.16
CA VAL A 30 12.48 12.85 43.05
C VAL A 30 12.58 11.68 43.99
N THR A 31 12.41 11.95 45.27
CA THR A 31 12.48 11.01 46.37
C THR A 31 11.22 10.15 46.52
N ASP A 32 11.41 8.83 46.65
CA ASP A 32 10.37 7.84 46.94
C ASP A 32 9.81 8.00 48.38
N ALA A 33 8.47 7.87 48.51
CA ALA A 33 7.79 7.61 49.77
C ALA A 33 7.06 6.25 49.68
N PRO A 34 7.11 5.43 50.73
CA PRO A 34 6.63 4.05 50.68
C PRO A 34 5.12 3.92 50.85
N VAL A 35 4.51 3.08 50.01
CA VAL A 35 3.10 2.67 50.09
C VAL A 35 3.01 1.40 50.94
N LYS A 36 2.10 1.41 51.93
CA LYS A 36 1.84 0.32 52.88
C LYS A 36 1.01 -0.79 52.22
N ASP A 37 1.43 -2.03 52.50
CA ASP A 37 0.69 -3.26 52.19
C ASP A 37 -0.59 -3.39 53.01
N ALA A 38 -1.68 -3.87 52.37
CA ALA A 38 -2.87 -4.38 53.04
C ALA A 38 -3.06 -5.86 52.63
N PRO A 39 -3.49 -6.73 53.57
CA PRO A 39 -3.44 -8.17 53.41
C PRO A 39 -4.59 -8.74 52.55
N ALA A 40 -4.28 -9.79 51.79
CA ALA A 40 -5.20 -10.59 51.03
C ALA A 40 -6.04 -11.50 51.95
N THR A 41 -7.36 -11.59 51.72
CA THR A 41 -8.24 -12.58 52.34
C THR A 41 -8.65 -13.60 51.28
N ASP A 42 -8.32 -14.88 51.52
CA ASP A 42 -8.76 -16.05 50.77
C ASP A 42 -10.24 -16.32 51.00
N ALA A 43 -11.01 -16.56 49.91
CA ALA A 43 -12.32 -17.18 49.97
C ALA A 43 -12.36 -18.37 49.00
N PRO A 44 -13.01 -19.49 49.36
CA PRO A 44 -12.94 -20.75 48.61
C PRO A 44 -13.81 -20.76 47.37
N VAL A 45 -13.27 -21.38 46.30
CA VAL A 45 -13.95 -21.62 45.03
C VAL A 45 -14.88 -22.80 45.18
N THR A 46 -16.18 -22.61 44.84
CA THR A 46 -17.15 -23.71 44.66
C THR A 46 -17.44 -23.88 43.19
N ASP A 47 -17.23 -25.11 42.71
CA ASP A 47 -17.58 -25.55 41.36
C ASP A 47 -19.10 -25.53 41.14
N ALA A 48 -19.55 -24.88 40.07
CA ALA A 48 -20.91 -25.03 39.54
C ALA A 48 -20.86 -25.47 38.06
N PRO A 49 -21.77 -26.31 37.61
CA PRO A 49 -21.69 -26.95 36.29
C PRO A 49 -22.01 -25.96 35.16
N VAL A 50 -21.21 -26.09 34.09
CA VAL A 50 -21.36 -25.35 32.84
C VAL A 50 -22.62 -25.86 32.12
N THR A 51 -23.61 -25.00 31.92
CA THR A 51 -24.71 -25.22 30.99
C THR A 51 -24.45 -24.43 29.72
N ASP A 52 -24.37 -25.12 28.60
CA ASP A 52 -24.30 -24.52 27.27
C ASP A 52 -25.54 -23.66 27.02
N ALA A 53 -25.35 -22.36 26.83
CA ALA A 53 -26.35 -21.47 26.27
C ALA A 53 -25.92 -21.09 24.84
N PRO A 54 -26.84 -21.05 23.88
CA PRO A 54 -26.51 -20.68 22.51
C PRO A 54 -26.05 -19.23 22.43
N ALA A 55 -24.99 -18.99 21.65
CA ALA A 55 -24.51 -17.66 21.34
C ALA A 55 -25.62 -16.84 20.68
N THR A 56 -26.08 -15.80 21.37
CA THR A 56 -26.90 -14.75 20.76
C THR A 56 -25.94 -13.75 20.12
N ASP A 57 -25.99 -13.64 18.81
CA ASP A 57 -25.38 -12.56 18.05
C ASP A 57 -25.86 -11.22 18.64
N ALA A 58 -24.94 -10.45 19.20
CA ALA A 58 -25.20 -9.06 19.52
C ALA A 58 -25.28 -8.30 18.19
N PRO A 59 -26.31 -7.47 17.98
CA PRO A 59 -26.36 -6.69 16.76
C PRO A 59 -25.17 -5.73 16.73
N ALA A 60 -24.47 -5.70 15.59
CA ALA A 60 -23.48 -4.68 15.28
C ALA A 60 -24.14 -3.32 15.51
N THR A 61 -23.47 -2.45 16.26
CA THR A 61 -23.90 -1.06 16.40
C THR A 61 -23.78 -0.42 15.03
N ASP A 62 -24.92 -0.11 14.41
CA ASP A 62 -24.98 0.61 13.15
C ASP A 62 -24.16 1.89 13.24
N ALA A 63 -23.05 1.94 12.51
CA ALA A 63 -22.49 3.22 12.11
C ALA A 63 -23.59 3.97 11.32
N PRO A 64 -23.71 5.31 11.44
CA PRO A 64 -24.70 6.04 10.69
C PRO A 64 -24.55 5.72 9.20
N ALA A 65 -25.55 5.08 8.61
CA ALA A 65 -25.55 4.73 7.20
C ALA A 65 -25.50 6.02 6.38
N VAL A 66 -24.60 6.08 5.40
CA VAL A 66 -24.61 7.15 4.39
C VAL A 66 -26.02 7.22 3.82
N PRO A 67 -26.66 8.41 3.74
CA PRO A 67 -28.01 8.52 3.22
C PRO A 67 -28.09 7.88 1.83
N VAL A 68 -29.04 6.97 1.63
CA VAL A 68 -29.36 6.46 0.28
C VAL A 68 -30.04 7.62 -0.44
N LEU A 69 -29.28 8.29 -1.32
CA LEU A 69 -29.80 9.38 -2.13
C LEU A 69 -30.72 8.82 -3.23
N ASP A 70 -31.74 9.59 -3.60
CA ASP A 70 -32.59 9.21 -4.73
C ASP A 70 -31.73 9.03 -5.99
N ALA A 71 -32.00 7.99 -6.74
CA ALA A 71 -31.25 7.71 -7.98
C ALA A 71 -31.34 8.90 -8.94
N LEU A 72 -30.29 9.11 -9.73
CA LEU A 72 -30.19 10.18 -10.73
C LEU A 72 -31.45 10.27 -11.62
N ASP A 73 -31.99 9.12 -12.02
CA ASP A 73 -33.14 9.03 -12.92
C ASP A 73 -34.47 9.52 -12.27
N SER A 74 -34.48 9.76 -10.95
CA SER A 74 -35.65 10.34 -10.24
C SER A 74 -35.63 11.86 -10.14
N LEU A 75 -34.51 12.50 -10.51
CA LEU A 75 -34.35 13.95 -10.44
C LEU A 75 -35.05 14.63 -11.63
N THR A 76 -35.46 15.87 -11.42
CA THR A 76 -36.09 16.70 -12.46
C THR A 76 -35.17 17.88 -12.77
N PRO A 77 -34.89 18.18 -14.07
CA PRO A 77 -34.08 19.32 -14.43
C PRO A 77 -34.63 20.62 -13.84
N SER A 78 -33.78 21.43 -13.21
CA SER A 78 -34.18 22.68 -12.58
C SER A 78 -34.65 23.74 -13.59
N ASP A 79 -34.16 23.68 -14.84
CA ASP A 79 -34.59 24.52 -15.94
C ASP A 79 -35.69 23.89 -16.82
N GLY A 80 -36.09 22.65 -16.53
CA GLY A 80 -37.08 21.92 -17.30
C GLY A 80 -36.60 21.32 -18.63
N GLU A 81 -35.29 21.41 -18.95
CA GLU A 81 -34.71 20.91 -20.20
C GLU A 81 -33.90 19.64 -19.97
N LYS A 82 -32.70 19.75 -19.40
CA LYS A 82 -31.77 18.62 -19.18
C LYS A 82 -31.11 18.71 -17.82
N LEU A 83 -30.90 17.55 -17.20
CA LEU A 83 -30.13 17.48 -15.95
C LEU A 83 -28.68 17.88 -16.20
N ARG A 84 -28.21 18.86 -15.45
CA ARG A 84 -26.85 19.40 -15.51
C ARG A 84 -25.99 18.81 -14.39
N ILE A 85 -24.90 18.15 -14.78
CA ILE A 85 -23.97 17.51 -13.86
C ILE A 85 -22.62 18.24 -13.92
N ALA A 86 -22.20 18.86 -12.81
CA ALA A 86 -20.90 19.50 -12.71
C ALA A 86 -19.87 18.54 -12.11
N CYS A 87 -18.82 18.22 -12.87
CA CYS A 87 -17.66 17.47 -12.40
C CYS A 87 -16.58 18.44 -11.91
N ILE A 88 -16.39 18.47 -10.59
CA ILE A 88 -15.49 19.36 -9.87
C ILE A 88 -14.22 18.59 -9.51
N GLY A 89 -13.03 19.15 -9.74
CA GLY A 89 -11.83 18.44 -9.37
C GLY A 89 -10.51 19.11 -9.78
N ASP A 90 -9.46 18.30 -9.73
CA ASP A 90 -8.10 18.71 -10.04
C ASP A 90 -7.66 18.32 -11.47
N SER A 91 -6.39 17.93 -11.65
CA SER A 91 -5.83 17.52 -12.93
C SER A 91 -6.48 16.23 -13.47
N ILE A 92 -6.97 15.37 -12.60
CA ILE A 92 -7.62 14.11 -12.99
C ILE A 92 -8.98 14.44 -13.62
N THR A 93 -9.79 15.27 -12.97
CA THR A 93 -11.06 15.75 -13.56
C THR A 93 -10.82 16.53 -14.84
N GLN A 94 -9.77 17.35 -14.91
CA GLN A 94 -9.39 18.09 -16.12
C GLN A 94 -9.04 17.18 -17.31
N GLY A 95 -8.66 15.91 -17.07
CA GLY A 95 -8.20 14.98 -18.09
C GLY A 95 -6.70 15.07 -18.40
N THR A 96 -5.87 15.38 -17.41
CA THR A 96 -4.41 15.30 -17.60
C THR A 96 -4.00 13.85 -17.82
N GLY A 97 -3.17 13.59 -18.83
CA GLY A 97 -2.75 12.24 -19.21
C GLY A 97 -3.30 11.75 -20.54
N VAL A 98 -4.34 12.42 -21.04
CA VAL A 98 -4.86 12.18 -22.42
C VAL A 98 -4.65 13.40 -23.31
N ASP A 99 -4.47 13.14 -24.60
CA ASP A 99 -4.26 14.19 -25.60
C ASP A 99 -5.57 14.94 -25.92
N ASP A 100 -6.67 14.22 -26.04
CA ASP A 100 -8.01 14.74 -26.33
C ASP A 100 -8.87 14.79 -25.06
N LYS A 101 -8.67 15.82 -24.25
CA LYS A 101 -9.41 16.00 -22.99
C LYS A 101 -10.91 16.20 -23.17
N GLU A 102 -11.30 16.79 -24.30
CA GLU A 102 -12.70 17.06 -24.63
C GLU A 102 -13.48 15.78 -24.90
N ASN A 103 -12.79 14.71 -25.30
CA ASN A 103 -13.41 13.43 -25.60
C ASN A 103 -13.03 12.31 -24.64
N ASP A 104 -11.85 12.35 -24.02
CA ASP A 104 -11.25 11.24 -23.29
C ASP A 104 -11.11 11.48 -21.78
N SER A 105 -11.38 12.70 -21.26
CA SER A 105 -11.52 12.91 -19.81
C SER A 105 -12.73 12.17 -19.24
N TYR A 106 -12.73 11.82 -17.95
CA TYR A 106 -13.88 11.11 -17.39
C TYR A 106 -15.20 11.90 -17.48
N PRO A 107 -15.26 13.25 -17.31
CA PRO A 107 -16.52 13.96 -17.52
C PRO A 107 -17.05 13.86 -18.95
N ALA A 108 -16.17 13.90 -19.96
CA ALA A 108 -16.56 13.73 -21.35
C ALA A 108 -17.05 12.30 -21.63
N GLN A 109 -16.43 11.31 -21.02
CA GLN A 109 -16.86 9.92 -21.13
C GLN A 109 -18.16 9.66 -20.35
N LEU A 110 -18.35 10.29 -19.18
CA LEU A 110 -19.60 10.29 -18.43
C LEU A 110 -20.75 10.86 -19.27
N GLN A 111 -20.50 11.96 -20.00
CA GLN A 111 -21.49 12.51 -20.94
C GLN A 111 -21.93 11.47 -22.00
N LYS A 112 -20.99 10.68 -22.51
CA LYS A 112 -21.29 9.63 -23.49
C LYS A 112 -22.11 8.49 -22.88
N LEU A 113 -21.81 8.10 -21.64
CA LEU A 113 -22.52 7.04 -20.91
C LEU A 113 -23.97 7.46 -20.59
N LEU A 114 -24.14 8.69 -20.12
CA LEU A 114 -25.46 9.21 -19.74
C LEU A 114 -26.36 9.56 -20.93
N GLY A 115 -25.77 9.93 -22.06
CA GLY A 115 -26.52 10.25 -23.28
C GLY A 115 -27.04 11.68 -23.33
N GLY A 116 -28.03 11.91 -24.23
CA GLY A 116 -28.47 13.24 -24.64
C GLY A 116 -29.42 13.97 -23.67
N ASP A 117 -29.96 13.27 -22.68
CA ASP A 117 -30.87 13.86 -21.68
C ASP A 117 -30.14 14.57 -20.53
N TYR A 118 -28.83 14.51 -20.56
CA TYR A 118 -27.91 15.11 -19.57
C TYR A 118 -26.93 16.07 -20.23
N VAL A 119 -26.41 17.01 -19.43
CA VAL A 119 -25.30 17.90 -19.79
C VAL A 119 -24.24 17.79 -18.72
N VAL A 120 -23.07 17.24 -19.06
CA VAL A 120 -21.95 17.10 -18.13
C VAL A 120 -20.92 18.21 -18.36
N GLY A 121 -20.66 19.03 -17.34
CA GLY A 121 -19.64 20.06 -17.34
C GLY A 121 -18.36 19.58 -16.68
N ASN A 122 -17.21 19.86 -17.32
CA ASN A 122 -15.88 19.60 -16.77
C ASN A 122 -15.30 20.88 -16.14
N PHE A 123 -15.26 20.94 -14.80
CA PHE A 123 -14.69 22.05 -14.03
C PHE A 123 -13.42 21.63 -13.30
N GLY A 124 -12.66 20.71 -13.87
CA GLY A 124 -11.36 20.29 -13.38
C GLY A 124 -10.29 21.35 -13.57
N LYS A 125 -9.46 21.59 -12.54
CA LYS A 125 -8.31 22.51 -12.59
C LYS A 125 -7.03 21.84 -12.15
N GLY A 126 -6.09 21.66 -13.06
CA GLY A 126 -4.79 21.06 -12.76
C GLY A 126 -4.10 21.68 -11.56
N SER A 127 -3.58 20.83 -10.66
CA SER A 127 -2.91 21.19 -9.41
C SER A 127 -3.79 21.89 -8.38
N SER A 128 -5.12 21.94 -8.54
CA SER A 128 -5.98 22.53 -7.51
C SER A 128 -6.06 21.62 -6.27
N TYR A 129 -6.29 22.27 -5.14
CA TYR A 129 -6.35 21.66 -3.81
C TYR A 129 -7.53 22.22 -3.01
N VAL A 130 -7.93 21.49 -1.96
CA VAL A 130 -9.08 21.84 -1.09
C VAL A 130 -8.71 22.89 -0.06
N LEU A 131 -7.55 22.76 0.60
CA LEU A 131 -7.12 23.66 1.67
C LEU A 131 -7.25 25.14 1.27
N LYS A 132 -7.53 25.99 2.25
CA LYS A 132 -7.60 27.45 2.03
C LYS A 132 -6.27 28.00 1.51
N ALA A 133 -6.33 29.04 0.70
CA ALA A 133 -5.15 29.64 0.08
C ALA A 133 -4.13 30.15 1.11
N ASP A 134 -4.60 30.60 2.27
CA ASP A 134 -3.81 31.10 3.40
C ASP A 134 -3.52 30.04 4.46
N SER A 135 -3.86 28.78 4.21
CA SER A 135 -3.56 27.68 5.12
C SER A 135 -2.07 27.58 5.41
N LYS A 136 -1.72 27.52 6.70
CA LYS A 136 -0.34 27.31 7.15
C LYS A 136 0.21 25.92 6.76
N TYR A 137 -0.65 24.97 6.44
CA TYR A 137 -0.28 23.62 6.02
C TYR A 137 0.02 23.53 4.53
N ASN A 138 -0.40 24.51 3.74
CA ASN A 138 -0.16 24.57 2.31
C ASN A 138 1.27 25.02 1.98
N THR A 139 2.27 24.21 2.32
CA THR A 139 3.68 24.59 2.18
C THR A 139 4.19 24.54 0.74
N SER A 140 3.65 23.66 -0.10
CA SER A 140 4.09 23.47 -1.49
C SER A 140 3.45 24.46 -2.46
N TYR A 141 2.29 25.02 -2.12
CA TYR A 141 1.53 25.92 -2.99
C TYR A 141 1.30 27.31 -2.37
N LYS A 142 2.04 27.68 -1.31
CA LYS A 142 1.89 28.96 -0.60
C LYS A 142 1.99 30.19 -1.54
N ASP A 143 2.78 30.09 -2.61
CA ASP A 143 2.95 31.15 -3.61
C ASP A 143 1.96 31.03 -4.78
N ARG A 144 0.97 30.10 -4.69
CA ARG A 144 -0.04 29.82 -5.71
C ARG A 144 -1.45 29.78 -5.12
N PRO A 145 -1.91 30.87 -4.43
CA PRO A 145 -3.22 30.91 -3.77
C PRO A 145 -4.40 30.68 -4.75
N GLN A 146 -4.19 30.99 -6.03
CA GLN A 146 -5.15 30.78 -7.11
C GLN A 146 -5.41 29.28 -7.41
N LEU A 147 -4.66 28.35 -6.82
CA LEU A 147 -4.88 26.91 -6.98
C LEU A 147 -5.75 26.32 -5.86
N SER A 148 -6.02 27.05 -4.75
CA SER A 148 -7.13 26.68 -3.88
C SER A 148 -8.41 26.69 -4.71
N TYR A 149 -9.15 25.57 -4.73
CA TYR A 149 -10.21 25.36 -5.74
C TYR A 149 -11.25 26.49 -5.74
N LYS A 150 -11.65 26.98 -4.59
CA LYS A 150 -12.59 28.12 -4.46
C LYS A 150 -12.07 29.43 -5.06
N ASN A 151 -10.76 29.54 -5.35
CA ASN A 151 -10.14 30.72 -5.97
C ASN A 151 -9.91 30.53 -7.48
N THR A 152 -10.32 29.41 -8.05
CA THR A 152 -10.14 29.14 -9.49
C THR A 152 -11.28 29.74 -10.33
N ALA A 153 -11.03 29.99 -11.60
CA ALA A 153 -12.08 30.34 -12.56
C ALA A 153 -13.10 29.23 -12.70
N GLN A 154 -12.63 27.96 -12.69
CA GLN A 154 -13.46 26.76 -12.79
C GLN A 154 -14.51 26.68 -11.67
N TYR A 155 -14.19 27.12 -10.46
CA TYR A 155 -15.18 27.20 -9.38
C TYR A 155 -16.30 28.20 -9.74
N SER A 156 -15.95 29.42 -10.18
CA SER A 156 -16.95 30.41 -10.54
C SER A 156 -17.78 29.99 -11.78
N GLU A 157 -17.15 29.36 -12.74
CA GLU A 157 -17.80 28.82 -13.93
C GLU A 157 -18.76 27.68 -13.57
N SER A 158 -18.40 26.80 -12.62
CA SER A 158 -19.26 25.71 -12.18
C SER A 158 -20.50 26.20 -11.41
N LEU A 159 -20.39 27.28 -10.64
CA LEU A 159 -21.57 27.91 -10.01
C LEU A 159 -22.49 28.55 -11.07
N ALA A 160 -21.91 29.24 -12.07
CA ALA A 160 -22.66 29.85 -13.16
C ALA A 160 -23.28 28.81 -14.13
N PHE A 161 -22.82 27.56 -14.09
CA PHE A 161 -23.41 26.45 -14.82
C PHE A 161 -24.76 26.03 -14.25
N GLU A 162 -25.08 26.46 -13.00
CA GLU A 162 -26.32 26.13 -12.28
C GLU A 162 -26.62 24.62 -12.31
N PRO A 163 -25.71 23.76 -11.79
CA PRO A 163 -25.88 22.32 -11.88
C PRO A 163 -27.06 21.82 -11.05
N ASP A 164 -27.68 20.71 -11.50
CA ASP A 164 -28.63 19.93 -10.72
C ASP A 164 -27.92 18.92 -9.82
N VAL A 165 -26.79 18.38 -10.31
CA VAL A 165 -25.94 17.41 -9.59
C VAL A 165 -24.50 17.85 -9.62
N VAL A 166 -23.83 17.75 -8.47
CA VAL A 166 -22.41 18.08 -8.33
C VAL A 166 -21.62 16.85 -7.90
N VAL A 167 -20.54 16.54 -8.62
CA VAL A 167 -19.62 15.45 -8.33
C VAL A 167 -18.24 16.04 -8.04
N ILE A 168 -17.75 15.91 -6.81
CA ILE A 168 -16.50 16.52 -6.35
C ILE A 168 -15.45 15.43 -6.14
N MET A 169 -14.36 15.47 -6.92
CA MET A 169 -13.18 14.61 -6.77
C MET A 169 -11.94 15.49 -6.57
N LEU A 170 -11.64 15.82 -5.33
CA LEU A 170 -10.51 16.66 -4.89
C LEU A 170 -9.78 15.98 -3.73
N GLY A 171 -8.53 16.37 -3.50
CA GLY A 171 -7.72 15.90 -2.38
C GLY A 171 -6.37 15.31 -2.81
N THR A 172 -6.20 14.93 -4.07
CA THR A 172 -4.93 14.36 -4.58
C THR A 172 -3.75 15.29 -4.27
N ASN A 173 -3.91 16.59 -4.51
CA ASN A 173 -2.87 17.59 -4.26
C ASN A 173 -2.72 17.94 -2.78
N ASP A 174 -3.73 17.65 -1.96
CA ASP A 174 -3.72 17.88 -0.51
C ASP A 174 -2.96 16.81 0.26
N MET A 175 -2.85 15.58 -0.26
CA MET A 175 -2.19 14.45 0.43
C MET A 175 -0.83 14.81 1.02
N ARG A 176 -0.01 15.57 0.28
CA ARG A 176 1.32 16.03 0.73
C ARG A 176 1.30 17.05 1.88
N HIS A 177 0.13 17.59 2.23
CA HIS A 177 -0.05 18.61 3.25
C HIS A 177 -0.68 18.06 4.53
N MET A 178 -1.09 16.79 4.55
CA MET A 178 -1.76 16.14 5.66
C MET A 178 -0.78 15.72 6.77
N VAL A 179 0.06 16.65 7.21
CA VAL A 179 1.18 16.43 8.14
C VAL A 179 0.76 16.31 9.61
N SER A 180 -0.50 16.57 9.95
CA SER A 180 -1.01 16.53 11.32
C SER A 180 -2.54 16.41 11.35
N ASP A 181 -3.09 15.97 12.49
CA ASP A 181 -4.55 15.92 12.69
C ASP A 181 -5.22 17.28 12.49
N ALA A 182 -4.55 18.37 12.85
CA ALA A 182 -5.06 19.71 12.62
C ALA A 182 -5.11 20.06 11.12
N ALA A 183 -4.18 19.58 10.30
CA ALA A 183 -4.23 19.71 8.84
C ALA A 183 -5.38 18.89 8.24
N LYS A 184 -5.58 17.66 8.72
CA LYS A 184 -6.69 16.79 8.33
C LYS A 184 -8.05 17.40 8.71
N ALA A 185 -8.17 17.98 9.89
CA ALA A 185 -9.38 18.69 10.32
C ALA A 185 -9.68 19.89 9.41
N GLU A 186 -8.68 20.75 9.13
CA GLU A 186 -8.85 21.89 8.21
C GLU A 186 -9.26 21.44 6.81
N PHE A 187 -8.70 20.32 6.31
CA PHE A 187 -9.10 19.75 5.03
C PHE A 187 -10.59 19.38 5.03
N LYS A 188 -11.05 18.64 6.04
CA LYS A 188 -12.48 18.23 6.16
C LYS A 188 -13.39 19.45 6.25
N ASP A 189 -13.05 20.43 7.09
CA ASP A 189 -13.84 21.66 7.24
C ASP A 189 -13.94 22.44 5.93
N THR A 190 -12.82 22.57 5.20
CA THR A 190 -12.80 23.31 3.93
C THR A 190 -13.53 22.54 2.81
N LEU A 191 -13.45 21.20 2.81
CA LEU A 191 -14.21 20.38 1.87
C LEU A 191 -15.71 20.47 2.14
N ALA A 192 -16.15 20.46 3.41
CA ALA A 192 -17.52 20.69 3.80
C ALA A 192 -18.02 22.10 3.41
N GLU A 193 -17.18 23.14 3.58
CA GLU A 193 -17.50 24.49 3.10
C GLU A 193 -17.67 24.54 1.57
N LEU A 194 -16.95 23.69 0.82
CA LEU A 194 -17.12 23.59 -0.63
C LEU A 194 -18.46 22.92 -0.97
N VAL A 195 -18.82 21.83 -0.29
CA VAL A 195 -20.13 21.15 -0.44
C VAL A 195 -21.25 22.15 -0.20
N ASN A 196 -21.25 22.82 0.96
CA ASN A 196 -22.27 23.79 1.34
C ASN A 196 -22.43 24.90 0.27
N SER A 197 -21.33 25.35 -0.33
CA SER A 197 -21.40 26.42 -1.36
C SER A 197 -22.14 26.01 -2.64
N TYR A 198 -22.23 24.70 -2.92
CA TYR A 198 -23.08 24.20 -4.00
C TYR A 198 -24.52 23.95 -3.53
N GLU A 199 -24.72 23.44 -2.31
CA GLU A 199 -26.04 23.21 -1.74
C GLU A 199 -26.84 24.51 -1.55
N GLU A 200 -26.16 25.65 -1.44
CA GLU A 200 -26.81 26.98 -1.42
C GLU A 200 -27.42 27.39 -2.78
N LEU A 201 -27.06 26.74 -3.88
CA LEU A 201 -27.65 27.00 -5.20
C LEU A 201 -29.04 26.36 -5.28
N SER A 202 -30.02 27.14 -5.71
CA SER A 202 -31.41 26.65 -5.86
C SER A 202 -31.59 25.58 -6.91
N SER A 203 -30.66 25.43 -7.84
CA SER A 203 -30.65 24.39 -8.86
C SER A 203 -30.15 23.04 -8.34
N VAL A 204 -29.27 23.03 -7.33
CA VAL A 204 -28.61 21.80 -6.87
C VAL A 204 -29.56 20.92 -6.07
N GLN A 205 -29.73 19.69 -6.50
CA GLN A 205 -30.52 18.68 -5.87
C GLN A 205 -29.68 17.65 -5.13
N LYS A 206 -28.45 17.37 -5.62
CA LYS A 206 -27.54 16.39 -5.05
C LYS A 206 -26.08 16.82 -5.17
N VAL A 207 -25.31 16.55 -4.12
CA VAL A 207 -23.85 16.66 -4.12
C VAL A 207 -23.26 15.32 -3.75
N TYR A 208 -22.23 14.89 -4.48
CA TYR A 208 -21.46 13.68 -4.22
C TYR A 208 -19.99 14.02 -4.00
N LEU A 209 -19.41 13.50 -2.92
CA LEU A 209 -17.97 13.46 -2.72
C LEU A 209 -17.41 12.14 -3.21
N CYS A 210 -16.35 12.20 -4.01
CA CYS A 210 -15.68 11.01 -4.54
C CYS A 210 -14.30 10.87 -3.90
N THR A 211 -13.91 9.64 -3.56
CA THR A 211 -12.51 9.36 -3.25
C THR A 211 -11.63 9.59 -4.47
N ASN A 212 -10.36 9.88 -4.22
CA ASN A 212 -9.37 9.99 -5.28
C ASN A 212 -8.94 8.59 -5.73
N ILE A 213 -8.53 8.48 -6.99
CA ILE A 213 -7.83 7.29 -7.48
C ILE A 213 -6.48 7.14 -6.76
N HIS A 214 -5.96 5.93 -6.70
CA HIS A 214 -4.68 5.66 -6.04
C HIS A 214 -3.51 6.25 -6.83
N ALA A 215 -2.75 7.14 -6.19
CA ALA A 215 -1.50 7.63 -6.74
C ALA A 215 -0.40 6.58 -6.56
N LEU A 216 0.13 6.04 -7.63
CA LEU A 216 1.30 5.15 -7.62
C LEU A 216 2.62 5.95 -7.54
N SER A 217 2.55 7.27 -7.70
CA SER A 217 3.69 8.18 -7.57
C SER A 217 4.10 8.34 -6.11
N SER A 218 5.31 7.92 -5.76
CA SER A 218 5.85 8.06 -4.41
C SER A 218 5.91 9.51 -3.91
N SER A 219 6.05 10.47 -4.80
CA SER A 219 6.12 11.90 -4.43
C SER A 219 4.78 12.47 -3.94
N MET A 220 3.65 11.83 -4.29
CA MET A 220 2.33 12.26 -3.85
C MET A 220 1.90 11.59 -2.55
N ALA A 221 2.31 10.34 -2.32
CA ALA A 221 1.94 9.54 -1.16
C ALA A 221 2.88 9.69 0.05
N GLU A 222 3.80 10.67 0.06
CA GLU A 222 4.82 10.79 1.11
C GLU A 222 4.25 11.12 2.50
N GLN A 223 3.13 11.84 2.59
CA GLN A 223 2.55 12.31 3.85
C GLN A 223 1.26 11.58 4.22
N LEU A 224 0.47 11.22 3.23
CA LEU A 224 -0.79 10.53 3.41
C LEU A 224 -1.02 9.55 2.27
N SER A 225 -1.55 8.36 2.56
CA SER A 225 -1.96 7.40 1.54
C SER A 225 -3.26 7.84 0.85
N SER A 226 -3.50 7.34 -0.36
CA SER A 226 -4.76 7.57 -1.05
C SER A 226 -5.95 7.00 -0.27
N GLY A 227 -5.80 5.85 0.38
CA GLY A 227 -6.84 5.26 1.23
C GLY A 227 -7.17 6.11 2.46
N GLU A 228 -6.15 6.65 3.16
CA GLU A 228 -6.40 7.55 4.28
C GLU A 228 -7.05 8.86 3.82
N MET A 229 -6.68 9.40 2.65
CA MET A 229 -7.38 10.53 2.05
C MET A 229 -8.84 10.18 1.74
N GLY A 230 -9.09 9.00 1.17
CA GLY A 230 -10.45 8.50 0.92
C GLY A 230 -11.29 8.43 2.19
N ARG A 231 -10.71 7.98 3.31
CA ARG A 231 -11.37 7.98 4.61
C ARG A 231 -11.75 9.41 5.07
N LEU A 232 -10.88 10.40 4.91
CA LEU A 232 -11.21 11.79 5.23
C LEU A 232 -12.35 12.33 4.37
N VAL A 233 -12.37 11.99 3.08
CA VAL A 233 -13.46 12.35 2.15
C VAL A 233 -14.77 11.70 2.58
N LYS A 234 -14.76 10.41 2.93
CA LYS A 234 -15.94 9.67 3.43
C LYS A 234 -16.49 10.29 4.72
N GLU A 235 -15.62 10.51 5.72
CA GLU A 235 -16.01 11.16 6.97
C GLU A 235 -16.63 12.55 6.74
N THR A 236 -16.14 13.30 5.73
CA THR A 236 -16.71 14.60 5.36
C THR A 236 -18.08 14.44 4.71
N ALA A 237 -18.25 13.46 3.81
CA ALA A 237 -19.54 13.18 3.18
C ALA A 237 -20.61 12.80 4.21
N GLU A 238 -20.25 11.93 5.15
CA GLU A 238 -21.13 11.51 6.26
C GLU A 238 -21.52 12.70 7.14
N ALA A 239 -20.56 13.56 7.49
CA ALA A 239 -20.81 14.74 8.33
C ALA A 239 -21.63 15.81 7.62
N ALA A 240 -21.46 16.00 6.32
CA ALA A 240 -22.21 16.94 5.49
C ALA A 240 -23.58 16.39 5.08
N GLY A 241 -23.82 15.07 5.18
CA GLY A 241 -25.04 14.41 4.73
C GLY A 241 -25.21 14.35 3.21
N CYS A 242 -24.11 14.47 2.45
CA CYS A 242 -24.09 14.38 0.99
C CYS A 242 -23.77 12.96 0.50
N GLY A 243 -23.86 12.70 -0.80
CA GLY A 243 -23.54 11.42 -1.40
C GLY A 243 -22.05 11.10 -1.34
N PHE A 244 -21.74 9.82 -1.35
CA PHE A 244 -20.35 9.32 -1.36
C PHE A 244 -20.17 8.28 -2.46
N ILE A 245 -19.08 8.40 -3.23
CA ILE A 245 -18.70 7.44 -4.27
C ILE A 245 -17.24 7.04 -4.05
N ASP A 246 -17.02 5.76 -3.73
CA ASP A 246 -15.68 5.24 -3.50
C ASP A 246 -15.00 4.82 -4.82
N ILE A 247 -14.57 5.81 -5.59
CA ILE A 247 -13.85 5.56 -6.84
C ILE A 247 -12.52 4.85 -6.57
N GLY A 248 -11.84 5.19 -5.48
CA GLY A 248 -10.57 4.59 -5.10
C GLY A 248 -10.70 3.10 -4.89
N ASP A 249 -11.67 2.64 -4.12
CA ASP A 249 -11.89 1.22 -3.83
C ASP A 249 -12.39 0.47 -5.07
N ILE A 250 -13.43 0.97 -5.74
CA ILE A 250 -13.98 0.37 -6.97
C ILE A 250 -12.89 0.16 -8.03
N THR A 251 -11.91 1.06 -8.10
CA THR A 251 -10.88 1.05 -9.12
C THR A 251 -9.57 0.44 -8.64
N PHE A 252 -9.38 0.15 -7.34
CA PHE A 252 -8.09 -0.26 -6.79
C PHE A 252 -7.56 -1.58 -7.36
N ASP A 253 -8.34 -2.63 -7.37
CA ASP A 253 -7.94 -3.97 -7.83
C ASP A 253 -7.59 -4.01 -9.33
N PHE A 254 -8.16 -3.10 -10.09
CA PHE A 254 -7.91 -2.98 -11.53
C PHE A 254 -6.97 -1.83 -11.89
N MET A 255 -6.80 -0.88 -11.00
CA MET A 255 -6.22 0.43 -11.31
C MET A 255 -4.76 0.39 -11.65
N SER A 256 -3.95 -0.35 -10.89
CA SER A 256 -2.52 -0.43 -11.16
C SER A 256 -2.25 -1.03 -12.54
N VAL A 257 -3.19 -1.85 -13.03
CA VAL A 257 -3.04 -2.64 -14.25
C VAL A 257 -3.70 -1.96 -15.44
N TYR A 258 -4.90 -1.40 -15.26
CA TYR A 258 -5.76 -0.99 -16.38
C TYR A 258 -6.02 0.50 -16.48
N MET A 259 -5.64 1.26 -15.46
CA MET A 259 -5.70 2.72 -15.56
C MET A 259 -4.76 3.28 -16.62
N ASN A 260 -3.87 2.44 -17.14
CA ASN A 260 -2.91 2.79 -18.16
C ASN A 260 -2.22 4.12 -17.82
N TYR A 261 -1.73 4.20 -16.56
CA TYR A 261 -1.13 5.41 -16.02
C TYR A 261 -0.04 5.94 -16.92
N THR A 262 -0.03 7.25 -17.09
CA THR A 262 1.08 7.94 -17.75
C THR A 262 2.40 7.74 -16.98
N LYS A 263 3.51 8.21 -17.56
CA LYS A 263 4.84 8.03 -16.97
C LYS A 263 5.00 8.61 -15.55
N ASP A 264 4.13 9.54 -15.16
CA ASP A 264 4.15 10.13 -13.82
C ASP A 264 3.49 9.24 -12.76
N LYS A 265 2.83 8.15 -13.16
CA LYS A 265 2.16 7.20 -12.27
C LYS A 265 1.11 7.83 -11.37
N LEU A 266 0.51 8.90 -11.83
CA LEU A 266 -0.55 9.65 -11.17
C LEU A 266 -1.76 9.85 -12.06
N HIS A 267 -1.54 10.26 -13.32
CA HIS A 267 -2.62 10.56 -14.24
C HIS A 267 -2.98 9.34 -15.09
N PRO A 268 -4.28 8.98 -15.17
CA PRO A 268 -4.73 7.86 -15.98
C PRO A 268 -4.54 8.10 -17.49
N GLY A 269 -4.50 7.01 -18.24
CA GLY A 269 -4.78 7.02 -19.68
C GLY A 269 -6.29 7.03 -19.96
N LYS A 270 -6.62 6.96 -21.25
CA LYS A 270 -8.02 6.98 -21.73
C LYS A 270 -8.88 5.89 -21.10
N GLU A 271 -8.35 4.67 -21.04
CA GLU A 271 -9.03 3.50 -20.48
C GLU A 271 -9.34 3.72 -18.99
N GLY A 272 -8.38 4.25 -18.23
CA GLY A 272 -8.58 4.59 -16.84
C GLY A 272 -9.66 5.65 -16.63
N TYR A 273 -9.71 6.65 -17.49
CA TYR A 273 -10.78 7.64 -17.46
C TYR A 273 -12.16 7.06 -17.80
N THR A 274 -12.20 6.01 -18.64
CA THR A 274 -13.44 5.27 -18.91
C THR A 274 -13.95 4.58 -17.65
N GLU A 275 -13.07 3.94 -16.90
CA GLU A 275 -13.47 3.24 -15.67
C GLU A 275 -13.89 4.22 -14.56
N ILE A 276 -13.21 5.37 -14.43
CA ILE A 276 -13.66 6.45 -13.53
C ILE A 276 -15.07 6.93 -13.93
N ALA A 277 -15.33 7.13 -15.23
CA ALA A 277 -16.65 7.57 -15.70
C ALA A 277 -17.76 6.57 -15.36
N LYS A 278 -17.50 5.25 -15.50
CA LYS A 278 -18.43 4.19 -15.11
C LYS A 278 -18.68 4.16 -13.61
N ALA A 279 -17.62 4.30 -12.80
CA ALA A 279 -17.76 4.35 -11.36
C ALA A 279 -18.58 5.56 -10.90
N VAL A 280 -18.37 6.72 -11.52
CA VAL A 280 -19.18 7.92 -11.25
C VAL A 280 -20.63 7.72 -11.69
N GLU A 281 -20.87 7.21 -12.91
CA GLU A 281 -22.23 6.92 -13.39
C GLU A 281 -22.97 5.99 -12.43
N ALA A 282 -22.34 4.88 -12.08
CA ALA A 282 -22.93 3.91 -11.15
C ALA A 282 -23.26 4.55 -9.79
N GLY A 283 -22.32 5.33 -9.24
CA GLY A 283 -22.50 5.99 -7.95
C GLY A 283 -23.65 7.01 -7.95
N ILE A 284 -23.75 7.85 -8.99
CA ILE A 284 -24.86 8.83 -9.08
C ILE A 284 -26.23 8.19 -9.40
N ARG A 285 -26.22 6.99 -10.03
CA ARG A 285 -27.44 6.20 -10.25
C ARG A 285 -27.81 5.31 -9.06
N GLY A 286 -26.89 5.12 -8.09
CA GLY A 286 -27.10 4.21 -6.98
C GLY A 286 -27.12 2.73 -7.38
N ILE A 287 -26.35 2.36 -8.40
CA ILE A 287 -26.19 0.98 -8.88
C ILE A 287 -24.74 0.51 -8.71
N GLU A 288 -24.51 -0.80 -8.80
CA GLU A 288 -23.15 -1.36 -8.79
C GLU A 288 -22.39 -0.98 -10.07
N ALA A 289 -21.11 -0.61 -9.93
CA ALA A 289 -20.29 -0.23 -11.05
C ALA A 289 -19.85 -1.47 -11.87
N GLU A 290 -20.12 -1.49 -13.17
CA GLU A 290 -19.57 -2.48 -14.09
C GLU A 290 -18.20 -2.05 -14.60
N ILE A 291 -17.15 -2.41 -13.87
CA ILE A 291 -15.76 -2.19 -14.28
C ILE A 291 -15.41 -3.15 -15.42
N THR A 292 -14.79 -2.63 -16.49
CA THR A 292 -14.32 -3.48 -17.58
C THR A 292 -13.19 -4.37 -17.12
N VAL A 293 -13.48 -5.65 -17.01
CA VAL A 293 -12.50 -6.67 -16.69
C VAL A 293 -11.82 -7.11 -17.99
N PRO A 294 -10.52 -6.91 -18.18
CA PRO A 294 -9.82 -7.39 -19.36
C PRO A 294 -9.98 -8.90 -19.55
N ALA A 295 -10.06 -9.30 -20.79
CA ALA A 295 -10.18 -10.71 -21.14
C ALA A 295 -9.02 -11.51 -20.54
N LEU A 296 -9.34 -12.64 -19.90
CA LEU A 296 -8.35 -13.55 -19.33
C LEU A 296 -7.51 -14.19 -20.44
N SER A 297 -6.30 -14.65 -20.09
CA SER A 297 -5.50 -15.51 -20.97
C SER A 297 -6.22 -16.84 -21.18
N ASP A 298 -6.34 -17.28 -22.44
CA ASP A 298 -6.96 -18.57 -22.77
C ASP A 298 -5.98 -19.74 -22.55
N SER A 299 -4.68 -19.45 -22.66
CA SER A 299 -3.62 -20.46 -22.58
C SER A 299 -3.15 -20.77 -21.14
N GLY A 300 -3.49 -19.93 -20.17
CA GLY A 300 -2.94 -19.96 -18.83
C GLY A 300 -1.44 -19.61 -18.77
N VAL A 301 -0.89 -19.05 -19.84
CA VAL A 301 0.51 -18.60 -19.92
C VAL A 301 0.57 -17.19 -20.47
N VAL A 302 1.31 -16.31 -19.80
CA VAL A 302 1.51 -14.92 -20.23
C VAL A 302 3.00 -14.59 -20.25
N PHE A 303 3.49 -14.12 -21.37
CA PHE A 303 4.87 -13.65 -21.55
C PHE A 303 4.96 -12.16 -21.21
N VAL A 304 6.06 -11.79 -20.54
CA VAL A 304 6.31 -10.41 -20.09
C VAL A 304 7.68 -9.94 -20.53
N HIS A 305 7.72 -8.74 -21.12
CA HIS A 305 8.94 -8.06 -21.55
C HIS A 305 8.70 -6.54 -21.59
N ARG A 306 9.63 -5.71 -21.10
CA ARG A 306 9.45 -4.25 -21.00
C ARG A 306 9.10 -3.55 -22.32
N ASP A 307 9.58 -4.08 -23.45
CA ASP A 307 9.31 -3.55 -24.80
C ASP A 307 8.11 -4.26 -25.46
N GLY A 308 7.35 -5.03 -24.69
CA GLY A 308 6.15 -5.72 -25.13
C GLY A 308 4.98 -4.78 -25.39
N ALA A 309 3.84 -5.34 -25.77
CA ALA A 309 2.63 -4.59 -26.02
C ALA A 309 2.02 -4.05 -24.71
N ALA A 310 1.43 -2.86 -24.78
CA ALA A 310 0.65 -2.31 -23.66
C ALA A 310 -0.68 -3.06 -23.45
N GLU A 311 -1.18 -3.67 -24.51
CA GLU A 311 -2.45 -4.38 -24.59
C GLU A 311 -2.27 -5.76 -25.23
N GLY A 312 -3.24 -6.65 -25.03
CA GLY A 312 -3.24 -8.01 -25.56
C GLY A 312 -3.16 -9.07 -24.48
N LYS A 313 -3.04 -10.34 -24.88
CA LYS A 313 -3.03 -11.49 -23.96
C LYS A 313 -1.63 -12.01 -23.62
N GLY A 314 -0.60 -11.60 -24.35
CA GLY A 314 0.79 -11.99 -24.08
C GLY A 314 1.07 -13.48 -24.22
N GLU A 315 0.41 -14.21 -25.11
CA GLU A 315 0.45 -15.68 -25.15
C GLU A 315 1.70 -16.25 -25.83
N THR A 316 2.51 -15.41 -26.46
CA THR A 316 3.81 -15.78 -27.04
C THR A 316 4.89 -14.75 -26.69
N PRO A 317 6.19 -15.06 -26.82
CA PRO A 317 7.25 -14.08 -26.59
C PRO A 317 7.15 -12.83 -27.48
N GLU A 318 6.66 -12.98 -28.70
CA GLU A 318 6.48 -11.89 -29.68
C GLU A 318 5.29 -10.98 -29.33
N THR A 319 4.33 -11.49 -28.62
CA THR A 319 3.13 -10.75 -28.16
C THR A 319 3.20 -10.41 -26.66
N ALA A 320 4.39 -10.52 -26.07
CA ALA A 320 4.61 -10.30 -24.63
C ALA A 320 4.00 -8.97 -24.15
N ILE A 321 3.49 -8.96 -22.92
CA ILE A 321 2.96 -7.77 -22.24
C ILE A 321 4.11 -6.96 -21.66
N ASN A 322 3.97 -5.65 -21.59
CA ASN A 322 5.04 -4.76 -21.08
C ASN A 322 5.05 -4.55 -19.57
N ASP A 323 4.08 -5.07 -18.84
CA ASP A 323 3.90 -4.84 -17.40
C ASP A 323 3.55 -6.14 -16.65
N LEU A 324 4.24 -6.38 -15.52
CA LEU A 324 4.07 -7.59 -14.71
C LEU A 324 2.68 -7.63 -14.05
N ALA A 325 2.17 -6.48 -13.58
CA ALA A 325 0.87 -6.43 -12.93
C ALA A 325 -0.27 -6.72 -13.94
N LYS A 326 -0.13 -6.24 -15.19
CA LYS A 326 -1.06 -6.61 -16.28
C LYS A 326 -1.04 -8.11 -16.55
N ALA A 327 0.13 -8.73 -16.57
CA ALA A 327 0.24 -10.18 -16.77
C ALA A 327 -0.43 -10.96 -15.64
N VAL A 328 -0.28 -10.53 -14.39
CA VAL A 328 -1.00 -11.11 -13.24
C VAL A 328 -2.51 -10.97 -13.43
N GLY A 329 -2.96 -9.78 -13.83
CA GLY A 329 -4.38 -9.52 -14.07
C GLY A 329 -5.00 -10.43 -15.13
N LEU A 330 -4.25 -10.80 -16.19
CA LEU A 330 -4.71 -11.75 -17.21
C LEU A 330 -4.88 -13.19 -16.68
N LEU A 331 -4.24 -13.52 -15.57
CA LEU A 331 -4.27 -14.85 -14.93
C LEU A 331 -5.02 -14.88 -13.59
N ARG A 332 -5.62 -13.76 -13.17
CA ARG A 332 -6.17 -13.62 -11.82
C ARG A 332 -7.20 -14.68 -11.44
N GLU A 333 -8.04 -15.12 -12.36
CA GLU A 333 -9.08 -16.14 -12.12
C GLU A 333 -8.60 -17.58 -12.37
N SER A 334 -7.79 -17.75 -13.42
CA SER A 334 -7.35 -19.06 -13.87
C SER A 334 -6.10 -19.57 -13.14
N GLY A 335 -5.28 -18.64 -12.61
CA GLY A 335 -3.90 -18.95 -12.27
C GLY A 335 -3.08 -19.27 -13.52
N GLY A 336 -1.86 -19.74 -13.36
CA GLY A 336 -1.05 -20.15 -14.49
C GLY A 336 0.40 -19.72 -14.40
N THR A 337 1.03 -19.43 -15.55
CA THR A 337 2.46 -19.14 -15.62
C THR A 337 2.73 -17.78 -16.27
N ILE A 338 3.49 -16.94 -15.61
CA ILE A 338 4.08 -15.75 -16.20
C ILE A 338 5.52 -16.07 -16.59
N VAL A 339 5.81 -15.93 -17.88
CA VAL A 339 7.14 -16.16 -18.44
C VAL A 339 7.83 -14.82 -18.65
N VAL A 340 8.84 -14.53 -17.84
CA VAL A 340 9.72 -13.37 -18.03
C VAL A 340 10.65 -13.68 -19.18
N CYS A 341 10.31 -13.21 -20.38
CA CYS A 341 11.04 -13.53 -21.61
C CYS A 341 12.04 -12.45 -22.04
N GLY A 342 12.23 -11.41 -21.23
CA GLY A 342 13.23 -10.36 -21.38
C GLY A 342 13.26 -9.47 -20.14
N PRO A 343 13.96 -8.32 -20.15
CA PRO A 343 13.97 -7.40 -19.03
C PRO A 343 12.57 -6.84 -18.75
N VAL A 344 12.12 -6.93 -17.50
CA VAL A 344 10.89 -6.32 -16.98
C VAL A 344 11.26 -5.17 -16.05
N LEU A 345 10.47 -4.10 -15.99
CA LEU A 345 10.71 -2.95 -15.13
C LEU A 345 9.66 -2.87 -14.02
N VAL A 346 10.14 -2.68 -12.78
CA VAL A 346 9.34 -2.28 -11.63
C VAL A 346 9.89 -0.93 -11.17
N ASP A 347 9.40 0.16 -11.77
CA ASP A 347 9.84 1.53 -11.54
C ASP A 347 8.85 2.36 -10.70
N TYR A 348 7.78 1.74 -10.23
CA TYR A 348 6.81 2.24 -9.25
C TYR A 348 6.55 1.17 -8.18
N ASN A 349 5.96 1.54 -7.04
CA ASN A 349 5.49 0.55 -6.07
C ASN A 349 4.36 -0.25 -6.71
N MET A 350 4.68 -1.49 -7.05
CA MET A 350 3.81 -2.34 -7.86
C MET A 350 2.99 -3.24 -6.95
N PHE A 351 1.69 -2.98 -6.90
CA PHE A 351 0.71 -3.85 -6.28
C PHE A 351 0.20 -4.80 -7.35
N LEU A 352 0.48 -6.08 -7.16
CA LEU A 352 -0.04 -7.10 -8.07
C LEU A 352 -1.52 -7.33 -7.75
N PRO A 353 -2.38 -7.45 -8.76
CA PRO A 353 -3.81 -7.72 -8.57
C PRO A 353 -4.06 -8.96 -7.73
N ASP A 354 -5.18 -8.97 -7.03
CA ASP A 354 -5.66 -10.15 -6.32
C ASP A 354 -5.90 -11.30 -7.29
N THR A 355 -5.51 -12.50 -6.86
CA THR A 355 -5.63 -13.70 -7.69
C THR A 355 -6.40 -14.81 -6.96
N ALA A 356 -7.41 -15.38 -7.64
CA ALA A 356 -8.19 -16.48 -7.11
C ALA A 356 -7.40 -17.79 -7.06
N LYS A 357 -6.33 -17.91 -7.86
CA LYS A 357 -5.50 -19.12 -7.97
C LYS A 357 -4.03 -18.78 -8.07
N HIS A 358 -3.22 -19.81 -7.78
CA HIS A 358 -1.77 -19.74 -7.78
C HIS A 358 -1.17 -19.35 -9.13
N ILE A 359 -0.15 -18.47 -9.11
CA ILE A 359 0.62 -18.05 -10.28
C ILE A 359 2.10 -18.41 -10.11
N THR A 360 2.70 -18.97 -11.15
CA THR A 360 4.14 -19.22 -11.24
C THR A 360 4.81 -18.15 -12.11
N VAL A 361 5.86 -17.52 -11.60
CA VAL A 361 6.70 -16.56 -12.34
C VAL A 361 8.05 -17.22 -12.62
N THR A 362 8.40 -17.36 -13.89
CA THR A 362 9.64 -18.05 -14.32
C THR A 362 10.26 -17.36 -15.53
N SER A 363 11.57 -17.57 -15.76
CA SER A 363 12.25 -17.21 -17.00
C SER A 363 12.63 -18.44 -17.84
N VAL A 364 12.17 -19.62 -17.43
CA VAL A 364 12.39 -20.89 -18.18
C VAL A 364 11.06 -21.47 -18.60
N TYR A 365 10.86 -21.63 -19.90
CA TYR A 365 9.61 -22.18 -20.42
C TYR A 365 9.86 -22.96 -21.71
N ASN A 366 9.23 -24.14 -21.82
CA ASN A 366 9.36 -25.05 -22.97
C ASN A 366 10.83 -25.32 -23.39
N GLY A 367 11.73 -25.47 -22.42
CA GLY A 367 13.16 -25.76 -22.67
C GLY A 367 13.99 -24.54 -23.04
N VAL A 368 13.40 -23.34 -23.10
CA VAL A 368 14.14 -22.08 -23.33
C VAL A 368 14.39 -21.38 -21.99
N ASP A 369 15.66 -21.08 -21.70
CA ASP A 369 16.06 -20.21 -20.59
C ASP A 369 16.30 -18.78 -21.12
N TYR A 370 15.32 -17.91 -20.88
CA TYR A 370 15.36 -16.53 -21.34
C TYR A 370 16.38 -15.68 -20.57
N ARG A 371 16.86 -16.12 -19.41
CA ARG A 371 17.97 -15.43 -18.70
C ARG A 371 19.26 -15.50 -19.52
N ALA A 372 19.48 -16.63 -20.19
CA ALA A 372 20.66 -16.84 -21.03
C ALA A 372 20.50 -16.26 -22.43
N THR A 373 19.30 -16.31 -23.01
CA THR A 373 19.06 -15.95 -24.41
C THR A 373 18.58 -14.51 -24.62
N ALA A 374 17.90 -13.92 -23.64
CA ALA A 374 17.25 -12.61 -23.73
C ALA A 374 17.52 -11.69 -22.52
N ALA A 375 18.49 -12.04 -21.65
CA ALA A 375 18.81 -11.31 -20.43
C ALA A 375 17.57 -11.05 -19.53
N ALA A 376 16.66 -12.02 -19.49
CA ALA A 376 15.40 -11.93 -18.76
C ALA A 376 15.66 -11.76 -17.27
N LYS A 377 15.07 -10.72 -16.70
CA LYS A 377 15.09 -10.41 -15.27
C LYS A 377 14.04 -9.36 -14.92
N ILE A 378 13.66 -9.32 -13.66
CA ILE A 378 12.77 -8.29 -13.12
C ILE A 378 13.63 -7.20 -12.47
N ASN A 379 13.76 -6.05 -13.13
CA ASN A 379 14.54 -4.91 -12.65
C ASN A 379 13.70 -4.08 -11.69
N MET A 380 14.07 -4.05 -10.42
CA MET A 380 13.31 -3.43 -9.36
C MET A 380 13.99 -2.16 -8.85
N SER A 381 13.44 -1.00 -9.16
CA SER A 381 13.77 0.27 -8.50
C SER A 381 12.74 0.67 -7.44
N ARG A 382 11.65 -0.08 -7.34
CA ARG A 382 10.58 0.06 -6.35
C ARG A 382 10.13 -1.31 -5.86
N SER A 383 9.31 -1.33 -4.81
CA SER A 383 8.83 -2.56 -4.17
C SER A 383 7.72 -3.24 -4.95
N VAL A 384 7.65 -4.57 -4.82
CA VAL A 384 6.53 -5.39 -5.32
C VAL A 384 5.75 -5.91 -4.13
N PHE A 385 4.44 -5.81 -4.21
CA PHE A 385 3.47 -6.29 -3.23
C PHE A 385 2.58 -7.33 -3.90
N LEU A 386 2.55 -8.54 -3.35
CA LEU A 386 1.79 -9.63 -3.95
C LEU A 386 0.30 -9.53 -3.60
N GLY A 387 -0.57 -9.83 -4.56
CA GLY A 387 -2.03 -9.89 -4.41
C GLY A 387 -2.56 -11.32 -4.44
N GLY A 388 -1.73 -12.35 -4.21
CA GLY A 388 -2.16 -13.75 -4.23
C GLY A 388 -1.03 -14.72 -3.96
N ASP A 389 -1.30 -15.99 -4.19
CA ASP A 389 -0.36 -17.09 -4.00
C ASP A 389 0.57 -17.24 -5.20
N PHE A 390 1.89 -17.16 -4.96
CA PHE A 390 2.90 -17.18 -6.02
C PHE A 390 4.02 -18.20 -5.80
N THR A 391 4.54 -18.70 -6.91
CA THR A 391 5.89 -19.29 -6.99
C THR A 391 6.77 -18.43 -7.88
N PHE A 392 7.96 -18.06 -7.38
CA PHE A 392 9.04 -17.46 -8.18
C PHE A 392 10.17 -18.46 -8.29
N ASP A 393 10.40 -19.00 -9.48
CA ASP A 393 11.47 -19.96 -9.73
C ASP A 393 12.15 -19.70 -11.07
N SER A 394 13.40 -20.10 -11.17
CA SER A 394 14.17 -19.98 -12.42
C SER A 394 14.10 -18.59 -13.05
N THR A 395 14.10 -17.54 -12.22
CA THR A 395 14.08 -16.14 -12.64
C THR A 395 15.10 -15.31 -11.85
N GLU A 396 15.32 -14.07 -12.24
CA GLU A 396 16.21 -13.14 -11.58
C GLU A 396 15.47 -11.89 -11.12
N LEU A 397 15.55 -11.59 -9.83
CA LEU A 397 15.16 -10.31 -9.25
C LEU A 397 16.41 -9.43 -9.19
N HIS A 398 16.45 -8.33 -9.96
CA HIS A 398 17.60 -7.42 -10.05
C HIS A 398 17.28 -6.06 -9.45
N MET A 399 17.86 -5.74 -8.31
CA MET A 399 17.61 -4.49 -7.63
C MET A 399 18.47 -3.35 -8.21
N THR A 400 17.80 -2.27 -8.62
CA THR A 400 18.43 -1.09 -9.23
C THR A 400 18.36 0.17 -8.36
N ALA A 401 17.73 0.10 -7.18
CA ALA A 401 17.68 1.18 -6.19
C ALA A 401 17.76 0.65 -4.76
N ASN A 402 17.99 1.55 -3.80
CA ASN A 402 18.00 1.22 -2.37
C ASN A 402 16.57 1.12 -1.81
N SER A 403 16.43 0.39 -0.71
CA SER A 403 15.16 0.25 0.04
C SER A 403 14.00 -0.39 -0.73
N VAL A 404 14.32 -1.17 -1.75
CA VAL A 404 13.34 -1.97 -2.50
C VAL A 404 13.01 -3.22 -1.69
N MET A 405 11.72 -3.57 -1.61
CA MET A 405 11.25 -4.75 -0.88
C MET A 405 10.48 -5.69 -1.81
N PHE A 406 10.61 -6.98 -1.52
CA PHE A 406 9.72 -8.01 -2.03
C PHE A 406 8.75 -8.39 -0.90
N VAL A 407 7.48 -8.03 -1.06
CA VAL A 407 6.46 -8.11 0.00
C VAL A 407 5.45 -9.20 -0.32
N CYS A 408 5.44 -10.27 0.48
CA CYS A 408 4.54 -11.40 0.29
C CYS A 408 3.09 -11.10 0.68
N ASN A 409 2.84 -10.06 1.45
CA ASN A 409 1.51 -9.55 1.80
C ASN A 409 0.57 -10.63 2.37
N TYR A 410 1.09 -11.49 3.24
CA TYR A 410 0.40 -12.63 3.86
C TYR A 410 -0.12 -13.72 2.89
N HIS A 411 0.29 -13.71 1.64
CA HIS A 411 -0.03 -14.79 0.71
C HIS A 411 0.95 -15.96 0.82
N ASN A 412 0.54 -17.14 0.32
CA ASN A 412 1.44 -18.28 0.24
C ASN A 412 2.44 -18.07 -0.89
N VAL A 413 3.73 -18.09 -0.54
CA VAL A 413 4.79 -17.80 -1.51
C VAL A 413 5.87 -18.87 -1.47
N THR A 414 6.24 -19.36 -2.64
CA THR A 414 7.37 -20.25 -2.81
C THR A 414 8.45 -19.55 -3.63
N ILE A 415 9.62 -19.36 -3.02
CA ILE A 415 10.86 -19.06 -3.74
C ILE A 415 11.49 -20.39 -4.11
N GLY A 416 11.55 -20.69 -5.40
CA GLY A 416 12.05 -21.96 -5.94
C GLY A 416 13.55 -22.17 -5.75
N ASN A 417 14.06 -23.23 -6.37
CA ASN A 417 15.46 -23.65 -6.17
C ASN A 417 16.48 -22.84 -6.99
N ASP A 418 16.04 -22.14 -8.03
CA ASP A 418 16.92 -21.39 -8.97
C ASP A 418 16.47 -19.93 -9.13
N LEU A 419 16.01 -19.29 -8.04
CA LEU A 419 15.81 -17.85 -8.05
C LEU A 419 17.13 -17.15 -7.75
N LYS A 420 17.48 -16.15 -8.56
CA LYS A 420 18.63 -15.28 -8.34
C LYS A 420 18.20 -13.91 -7.83
N CYS A 421 18.90 -13.42 -6.82
CA CYS A 421 18.79 -12.02 -6.38
C CYS A 421 20.11 -11.33 -6.69
N THR A 422 20.07 -10.30 -7.52
CA THR A 422 21.26 -9.52 -7.89
C THR A 422 21.03 -8.04 -7.65
N THR A 423 22.09 -7.26 -7.58
CA THR A 423 22.01 -5.82 -7.32
C THR A 423 22.90 -5.03 -8.26
N ALA A 424 22.45 -3.87 -8.71
CA ALA A 424 23.25 -2.95 -9.53
C ALA A 424 24.38 -2.29 -8.75
N SER A 425 24.33 -2.27 -7.41
CA SER A 425 25.39 -1.75 -6.54
C SER A 425 25.53 -2.63 -5.29
N ALA A 426 26.76 -2.86 -4.84
CA ALA A 426 27.05 -3.62 -3.61
C ALA A 426 26.46 -2.95 -2.34
N SER A 427 26.11 -1.68 -2.40
CA SER A 427 25.45 -0.96 -1.31
C SER A 427 23.94 -1.19 -1.24
N TYR A 428 23.33 -1.80 -2.24
CA TYR A 428 21.90 -2.06 -2.27
C TYR A 428 21.57 -3.32 -1.47
N ASN A 429 20.48 -3.24 -0.74
CA ASN A 429 20.04 -4.28 0.18
C ASN A 429 18.65 -4.75 -0.23
N PHE A 430 18.46 -6.05 -0.41
CA PHE A 430 17.21 -6.65 -0.88
C PHE A 430 16.53 -7.48 0.21
N PRO A 431 15.59 -6.90 0.97
CA PRO A 431 14.84 -7.62 1.99
C PRO A 431 13.67 -8.40 1.40
N VAL A 432 13.44 -9.60 1.94
CA VAL A 432 12.14 -10.28 1.86
C VAL A 432 11.32 -9.84 3.04
N SER A 433 10.17 -9.26 2.79
CA SER A 433 9.17 -9.01 3.82
C SER A 433 7.99 -9.93 3.61
N VAL A 434 7.71 -10.74 4.61
CA VAL A 434 6.53 -11.63 4.57
C VAL A 434 5.25 -10.85 4.81
N VAL A 435 5.37 -9.71 5.45
CA VAL A 435 4.25 -8.98 5.98
C VAL A 435 3.74 -7.96 5.01
N GLY A 436 2.43 -7.80 5.12
CA GLY A 436 1.72 -6.65 4.61
C GLY A 436 2.41 -5.36 5.01
N ILE A 437 2.36 -4.53 4.21
CA ILE A 437 2.66 -3.16 3.97
C ILE A 437 3.11 -2.35 5.16
N ASN A 438 4.18 -1.70 4.90
CA ASN A 438 4.53 -0.49 5.58
C ASN A 438 3.70 0.66 4.99
N VAL A 439 2.60 0.93 5.59
CA VAL A 439 1.53 1.79 5.08
C VAL A 439 1.95 3.24 4.82
N GLY A 440 3.04 3.73 5.38
CA GLY A 440 3.42 5.14 5.27
C GLY A 440 3.85 5.63 3.89
N ASN A 441 4.34 4.75 3.00
CA ASN A 441 5.04 5.20 1.79
C ASN A 441 4.58 4.52 0.49
N ALA A 442 3.54 3.69 0.51
CA ALA A 442 3.26 2.84 -0.63
C ALA A 442 1.92 3.13 -1.35
N GLY A 443 1.12 4.09 -0.87
CA GLY A 443 -0.18 4.38 -1.49
C GLY A 443 -1.21 3.28 -1.32
N VAL A 444 -1.01 2.38 -0.36
CA VAL A 444 -1.95 1.30 -0.06
C VAL A 444 -3.07 1.82 0.82
N PRO A 445 -4.32 1.42 0.58
CA PRO A 445 -5.41 1.72 1.50
C PRO A 445 -5.06 1.31 2.92
N ASP A 446 -5.43 2.11 3.90
CA ASP A 446 -5.33 1.78 5.32
C ASP A 446 -6.27 0.63 5.71
N SER A 447 -6.99 0.08 4.74
CA SER A 447 -7.89 -1.02 4.94
C SER A 447 -7.10 -2.20 5.49
N GLU A 448 -7.16 -2.29 6.83
CA GLU A 448 -7.20 -3.56 7.50
C GLU A 448 -6.07 -4.54 7.17
N ILE A 449 -4.88 -4.17 7.60
CA ILE A 449 -3.71 -5.01 7.52
C ILE A 449 -3.76 -6.11 8.60
N ASP A 450 -4.88 -6.28 9.26
CA ASP A 450 -5.08 -7.34 10.23
C ASP A 450 -5.27 -8.68 9.51
N PHE A 451 -4.39 -9.62 9.78
CA PHE A 451 -4.38 -10.93 9.14
C PHE A 451 -5.02 -11.99 10.04
N GLY A 452 -6.11 -12.56 9.57
CA GLY A 452 -6.89 -13.60 10.28
C GLY A 452 -6.73 -15.04 9.77
N GLY A 453 -5.91 -15.25 8.73
CA GLY A 453 -5.77 -16.52 8.03
C GLY A 453 -4.51 -17.32 8.37
N SER A 454 -4.13 -18.21 7.46
CA SER A 454 -2.87 -18.96 7.50
C SER A 454 -2.04 -18.67 6.27
N CYS A 455 -0.77 -18.34 6.47
CA CYS A 455 0.17 -17.98 5.41
C CYS A 455 1.45 -18.81 5.54
N ASN A 456 1.92 -19.39 4.41
CA ASN A 456 3.12 -20.19 4.34
C ASN A 456 4.09 -19.63 3.30
N ILE A 457 5.29 -19.29 3.75
CA ILE A 457 6.38 -18.84 2.89
C ILE A 457 7.47 -19.90 2.87
N VAL A 458 7.88 -20.31 1.68
CA VAL A 458 8.99 -21.27 1.49
C VAL A 458 10.11 -20.59 0.71
N ILE A 459 11.33 -20.60 1.25
CA ILE A 459 12.51 -20.00 0.63
C ILE A 459 13.55 -21.06 0.40
N ASN A 460 13.78 -21.45 -0.88
CA ASN A 460 14.75 -22.45 -1.25
C ASN A 460 16.06 -21.88 -1.80
N SER A 461 16.08 -20.64 -2.26
CA SER A 461 17.25 -20.00 -2.88
C SER A 461 17.21 -18.48 -2.74
N GLY A 462 18.10 -17.79 -3.44
CA GLY A 462 18.20 -16.34 -3.46
C GLY A 462 19.26 -15.76 -2.53
N ASP A 463 19.59 -14.51 -2.76
CA ASP A 463 20.54 -13.73 -1.98
C ASP A 463 19.83 -12.50 -1.40
N TRP A 464 19.43 -12.62 -0.16
CA TRP A 464 18.56 -11.69 0.52
C TRP A 464 19.31 -10.89 1.57
N GLN A 465 18.81 -9.72 1.92
CA GLN A 465 19.35 -8.97 3.03
C GLN A 465 18.88 -9.57 4.36
N TYR A 466 17.57 -9.70 4.55
CA TYR A 466 16.96 -10.23 5.76
C TYR A 466 15.55 -10.74 5.51
N ILE A 467 15.02 -11.52 6.46
CA ILE A 467 13.63 -11.96 6.52
C ILE A 467 12.91 -11.22 7.64
N ARG A 468 11.69 -10.79 7.38
CA ARG A 468 10.76 -10.28 8.40
C ARG A 468 9.39 -10.90 8.25
N ALA A 469 8.83 -11.41 9.35
CA ALA A 469 7.49 -11.98 9.37
C ALA A 469 6.43 -11.01 9.88
N GLY A 470 6.81 -10.02 10.66
CA GLY A 470 5.89 -9.06 11.24
C GLY A 470 5.93 -7.68 10.57
N ASN A 471 4.85 -6.91 10.66
CA ASN A 471 4.76 -5.56 10.11
C ASN A 471 5.71 -4.60 10.84
N ARG A 472 6.35 -3.71 10.12
CA ARG A 472 7.19 -2.65 10.66
C ARG A 472 6.41 -1.33 10.67
N ARG A 473 6.04 -0.85 11.84
CA ARG A 473 5.50 0.50 11.97
C ARG A 473 6.56 1.54 11.59
N GLN A 474 6.23 2.47 10.71
CA GLN A 474 7.14 3.57 10.35
C GLN A 474 6.80 4.89 11.03
N SER A 475 5.55 5.12 11.44
CA SER A 475 5.17 6.33 12.16
C SER A 475 4.24 6.04 13.34
N GLN A 476 4.05 7.05 14.19
CA GLN A 476 3.23 6.94 15.39
C GLN A 476 1.74 6.83 15.09
N ASP A 477 1.32 7.38 13.97
CA ASP A 477 -0.07 7.67 13.66
C ASP A 477 -0.68 6.70 12.64
N LEU A 478 0.09 5.67 12.21
CA LEU A 478 -0.40 4.67 11.28
C LEU A 478 -0.89 3.43 11.99
N PRO A 479 -2.01 2.82 11.55
CA PRO A 479 -2.48 1.56 12.07
C PRO A 479 -1.41 0.48 11.93
N VAL A 480 -1.35 -0.42 12.88
CA VAL A 480 -0.40 -1.54 12.89
C VAL A 480 -1.16 -2.78 12.46
N GLY A 481 -0.83 -3.34 11.31
CA GLY A 481 -1.34 -4.65 10.91
C GLY A 481 -0.98 -5.71 11.95
N ARG A 482 -1.97 -6.47 12.39
CA ARG A 482 -1.83 -7.50 13.41
C ARG A 482 -1.98 -8.89 12.79
N VAL A 483 -1.19 -9.84 13.27
CA VAL A 483 -1.51 -11.26 13.11
C VAL A 483 -2.51 -11.59 14.20
N LEU A 484 -3.78 -11.74 13.86
CA LEU A 484 -4.89 -11.91 14.80
C LEU A 484 -4.79 -13.22 15.56
N GLU A 485 -5.52 -13.33 16.66
CA GLU A 485 -5.66 -14.58 17.40
C GLU A 485 -6.28 -15.65 16.49
N GLY A 486 -5.71 -16.86 16.50
CA GLY A 486 -6.09 -17.94 15.59
C GLY A 486 -5.37 -17.93 14.23
N ALA A 487 -4.79 -16.81 13.82
CA ALA A 487 -4.01 -16.71 12.59
C ALA A 487 -2.60 -17.30 12.74
N SER A 488 -2.03 -17.77 11.62
CA SER A 488 -0.68 -18.34 11.59
C SER A 488 0.14 -17.89 10.41
N VAL A 489 1.40 -17.52 10.67
CA VAL A 489 2.42 -17.25 9.65
C VAL A 489 3.57 -18.23 9.83
N THR A 490 3.87 -19.02 8.82
CA THR A 490 4.99 -19.96 8.83
C THR A 490 5.98 -19.61 7.72
N ILE A 491 7.24 -19.44 8.07
CA ILE A 491 8.34 -19.25 7.12
C ILE A 491 9.26 -20.45 7.20
N THR A 492 9.46 -21.14 6.08
CA THR A 492 10.41 -22.25 5.97
C THR A 492 11.57 -21.85 5.07
N VAL A 493 12.78 -21.93 5.60
CA VAL A 493 14.02 -21.66 4.86
C VAL A 493 14.77 -22.95 4.64
N ASN A 494 14.84 -23.39 3.39
CA ASN A 494 15.59 -24.56 2.98
C ASN A 494 16.96 -24.19 2.36
N GLY A 495 17.13 -22.94 1.89
CA GLY A 495 18.33 -22.47 1.22
C GLY A 495 18.41 -20.96 1.15
N GLY A 496 19.36 -20.48 0.35
CA GLY A 496 19.61 -19.04 0.17
C GLY A 496 20.62 -18.44 1.15
N THR A 497 21.01 -17.20 0.90
CA THR A 497 21.93 -16.42 1.73
C THR A 497 21.24 -15.18 2.26
N PHE A 498 21.38 -14.93 3.56
CA PHE A 498 20.82 -13.77 4.26
C PHE A 498 21.98 -12.94 4.81
N ARG A 499 22.20 -11.77 4.22
CA ARG A 499 23.48 -11.06 4.36
C ARG A 499 23.56 -10.25 5.63
N ASN A 500 22.72 -9.44 6.01
CA ASN A 500 22.72 -8.61 7.22
C ASN A 500 21.91 -7.33 6.97
N GLY A 501 21.10 -6.94 7.92
CA GLY A 501 20.28 -5.73 7.86
C GLY A 501 20.99 -4.42 8.20
N GLY A 502 22.34 -4.40 8.24
CA GLY A 502 23.16 -3.29 8.74
C GLY A 502 23.79 -3.62 10.10
N SER A 503 24.63 -2.75 10.65
CA SER A 503 25.53 -3.02 11.78
C SER A 503 24.87 -3.49 13.09
N SER A 504 23.54 -3.48 13.18
CA SER A 504 22.79 -3.90 14.37
C SER A 504 21.45 -4.59 14.08
N ALA A 505 21.16 -4.89 12.81
CA ALA A 505 19.90 -5.55 12.44
C ALA A 505 20.10 -7.05 12.25
N PRO A 506 19.19 -7.92 12.75
CA PRO A 506 19.27 -9.36 12.53
C PRO A 506 18.99 -9.73 11.09
N THR A 507 19.48 -10.88 10.64
CA THR A 507 19.16 -11.46 9.34
C THR A 507 17.76 -12.06 9.29
N ALA A 508 17.18 -12.36 10.44
CA ALA A 508 15.78 -12.78 10.53
C ALA A 508 15.15 -12.22 11.81
N ALA A 509 13.92 -11.74 11.70
CA ALA A 509 13.09 -11.30 12.81
C ALA A 509 11.65 -11.77 12.60
N VAL A 510 11.16 -12.70 13.40
CA VAL A 510 9.88 -13.38 13.20
C VAL A 510 8.72 -12.55 13.75
N GLY A 511 8.78 -12.14 15.00
CA GLY A 511 7.79 -11.22 15.59
C GLY A 511 8.35 -9.81 15.60
N MET A 512 7.71 -8.87 14.94
CA MET A 512 8.15 -7.47 14.97
C MET A 512 7.15 -6.52 15.61
N ASN A 513 5.87 -6.70 15.41
CA ASN A 513 4.81 -5.87 15.98
C ASN A 513 3.53 -6.70 16.07
N SER A 514 2.71 -6.43 17.09
CA SER A 514 1.30 -6.85 17.14
C SER A 514 1.00 -8.28 16.65
N VAL A 515 1.80 -9.27 17.09
CA VAL A 515 1.50 -10.69 16.89
C VAL A 515 0.62 -11.15 18.04
N TYR A 516 -0.64 -11.48 17.74
CA TYR A 516 -1.62 -12.06 18.66
C TYR A 516 -1.84 -13.56 18.38
N GLY A 517 -1.62 -13.99 17.13
CA GLY A 517 -1.64 -15.36 16.67
C GLY A 517 -0.29 -16.07 16.78
N THR A 518 0.06 -16.88 15.80
CA THR A 518 1.30 -17.66 15.77
C THR A 518 2.19 -17.25 14.60
N CYS A 519 3.47 -16.99 14.87
CA CYS A 519 4.49 -16.82 13.86
C CYS A 519 5.62 -17.83 14.05
N SER A 520 5.98 -18.57 13.02
CA SER A 520 7.02 -19.62 13.07
C SER A 520 8.08 -19.41 11.99
N LEU A 521 9.35 -19.58 12.36
CA LEU A 521 10.47 -19.66 11.42
C LEU A 521 11.13 -21.03 11.56
N ILE A 522 11.12 -21.80 10.47
CA ILE A 522 11.73 -23.12 10.36
C ILE A 522 12.95 -23.00 9.46
N ILE A 523 14.14 -23.29 9.97
CA ILE A 523 15.40 -23.24 9.23
C ILE A 523 15.93 -24.65 9.04
N ASN A 524 15.82 -25.15 7.81
CA ASN A 524 16.38 -26.44 7.40
C ASN A 524 17.74 -26.29 6.70
N GLY A 525 18.03 -25.08 6.17
CA GLY A 525 19.26 -24.79 5.41
C GLY A 525 19.51 -23.29 5.26
N GLY A 526 20.38 -22.94 4.33
CA GLY A 526 20.76 -21.56 4.04
C GLY A 526 21.89 -21.02 4.92
N THR A 527 22.32 -19.78 4.62
CA THR A 527 23.42 -19.08 5.31
C THR A 527 22.91 -17.76 5.88
N PHE A 528 23.05 -17.59 7.18
CA PHE A 528 22.65 -16.38 7.92
C PHE A 528 23.91 -15.69 8.45
N ASN A 529 24.26 -14.55 7.90
CA ASN A 529 25.52 -13.83 8.19
C ASN A 529 25.42 -12.89 9.41
N SER A 530 24.38 -12.95 10.19
CA SER A 530 24.19 -12.19 11.44
C SER A 530 23.23 -12.93 12.38
N ASP A 531 22.74 -12.23 13.40
CA ASP A 531 21.83 -12.77 14.41
C ASP A 531 20.47 -13.15 13.82
N ILE A 532 19.80 -14.10 14.46
CA ILE A 532 18.41 -14.45 14.24
C ILE A 532 17.66 -14.11 15.51
N CYS A 533 16.59 -13.32 15.41
CA CYS A 533 15.77 -12.93 16.54
C CYS A 533 14.37 -13.55 16.42
N ALA A 534 13.87 -14.15 17.49
CA ALA A 534 12.47 -14.54 17.54
C ALA A 534 11.59 -13.27 17.55
N VAL A 535 11.87 -12.33 18.44
CA VAL A 535 11.22 -11.02 18.45
C VAL A 535 12.26 -9.94 18.11
N GLY A 536 12.07 -9.28 16.99
CA GLY A 536 12.96 -8.24 16.50
C GLY A 536 12.68 -6.87 17.14
N ARG A 537 13.67 -5.99 17.04
CA ARG A 537 13.56 -4.60 17.45
C ARG A 537 12.60 -3.82 16.56
N VAL A 538 11.78 -2.98 17.17
CA VAL A 538 11.05 -1.91 16.47
C VAL A 538 12.04 -0.79 16.15
N GLY A 539 12.73 -0.90 15.02
CA GLY A 539 13.81 0.01 14.68
C GLY A 539 13.38 1.44 14.39
N GLY A 540 14.08 2.41 15.01
CA GLY A 540 14.11 3.81 14.58
C GLY A 540 13.00 4.71 15.09
N ILE A 541 12.07 4.23 15.92
CA ILE A 541 11.00 5.04 16.49
C ILE A 541 11.34 5.31 17.97
N THR A 542 11.62 6.56 18.29
CA THR A 542 11.76 7.05 19.65
C THR A 542 10.39 7.53 20.13
N GLY A 543 9.70 6.75 20.96
CA GLY A 543 8.41 7.14 21.56
C GLY A 543 7.74 5.99 22.31
N PRO A 544 6.71 6.26 23.11
CA PRO A 544 6.07 5.29 24.00
C PRO A 544 5.14 4.32 23.24
N PHE A 545 5.61 3.71 22.16
CA PHE A 545 4.78 2.80 21.36
C PHE A 545 4.86 1.41 21.95
N SER A 546 3.73 0.95 22.46
CA SER A 546 3.54 -0.44 22.85
C SER A 546 3.37 -1.31 21.60
N THR A 547 4.49 -1.77 21.05
CA THR A 547 4.43 -2.98 20.26
C THR A 547 4.22 -4.11 21.24
N GLU A 548 3.05 -4.68 21.24
CA GLU A 548 2.71 -5.78 22.13
C GLU A 548 2.68 -7.07 21.33
N MET A 549 3.51 -8.03 21.67
CA MET A 549 3.45 -9.39 21.17
C MET A 549 2.73 -10.24 22.21
N LYS A 550 1.49 -10.64 21.94
CA LYS A 550 0.65 -11.45 22.83
C LYS A 550 0.59 -12.92 22.43
N GLY A 551 0.83 -13.22 21.15
CA GLY A 551 0.74 -14.55 20.57
C GLY A 551 1.97 -15.43 20.85
N THR A 552 2.21 -16.36 19.94
CA THR A 552 3.35 -17.29 20.03
C THR A 552 4.31 -17.06 18.88
N VAL A 553 5.60 -16.93 19.19
CA VAL A 553 6.68 -16.93 18.21
C VAL A 553 7.56 -18.14 18.44
N SER A 554 7.81 -18.94 17.38
CA SER A 554 8.60 -20.16 17.44
C SER A 554 9.75 -20.13 16.43
N LEU A 555 10.93 -20.51 16.90
CA LEU A 555 12.09 -20.81 16.06
C LEU A 555 12.33 -22.33 16.06
N GLU A 556 12.42 -22.93 14.88
CA GLU A 556 12.84 -24.33 14.69
C GLU A 556 14.08 -24.33 13.79
N ILE A 557 15.22 -24.83 14.29
CA ILE A 557 16.50 -24.76 13.61
C ILE A 557 17.07 -26.16 13.46
N ASN A 558 16.85 -26.74 12.29
CA ASN A 558 17.24 -28.09 11.91
C ASN A 558 18.58 -28.15 11.17
N GLY A 559 18.97 -27.03 10.53
CA GLY A 559 20.18 -26.95 9.70
C GLY A 559 20.60 -25.54 9.37
N GLY A 560 21.49 -25.40 8.38
CA GLY A 560 21.99 -24.12 7.88
C GLY A 560 23.28 -23.65 8.57
N THR A 561 23.83 -22.55 8.06
CA THR A 561 25.00 -21.87 8.64
C THR A 561 24.55 -20.56 9.29
N ILE A 562 24.67 -20.45 10.59
CA ILE A 562 24.32 -19.23 11.35
C ILE A 562 25.60 -18.69 11.95
N THR A 563 26.07 -17.52 11.51
CA THR A 563 27.32 -16.91 12.04
C THR A 563 27.07 -16.15 13.33
N GLY A 564 25.88 -15.57 13.51
CA GLY A 564 25.49 -14.82 14.67
C GLY A 564 24.87 -15.65 15.80
N LYS A 565 24.11 -14.99 16.63
CA LYS A 565 23.38 -15.50 17.79
C LYS A 565 21.94 -15.80 17.45
N ILE A 566 21.29 -16.61 18.26
CA ILE A 566 19.86 -16.90 18.21
C ILE A 566 19.25 -16.27 19.45
N ILE A 567 18.52 -15.18 19.26
CA ILE A 567 18.10 -14.27 20.34
C ILE A 567 16.58 -14.36 20.51
N ALA A 568 16.14 -14.54 21.76
CA ALA A 568 14.71 -14.57 22.08
C ALA A 568 14.03 -13.22 21.78
N VAL A 569 14.55 -12.15 22.35
CA VAL A 569 14.06 -10.77 22.15
C VAL A 569 15.26 -9.86 21.93
N GLN A 570 15.27 -9.09 20.86
CA GLN A 570 16.43 -8.30 20.46
C GLN A 570 16.77 -7.17 21.44
N ASP A 571 15.76 -6.53 21.99
CA ASP A 571 15.94 -5.49 23.01
C ASP A 571 14.67 -5.36 23.89
N ASN A 572 14.75 -4.50 24.92
CA ASN A 572 13.67 -4.28 25.88
C ASN A 572 12.59 -3.29 25.40
N THR A 573 12.61 -2.87 24.14
CA THR A 573 11.64 -1.88 23.63
C THR A 573 10.32 -2.51 23.19
N SER A 574 10.29 -3.84 23.05
CA SER A 574 9.08 -4.59 22.70
C SER A 574 8.46 -5.18 23.97
N LYS A 575 7.18 -4.90 24.22
CA LYS A 575 6.43 -5.57 25.29
C LYS A 575 6.04 -6.97 24.81
N VAL A 576 6.65 -7.99 25.39
CA VAL A 576 6.37 -9.39 25.10
C VAL A 576 5.59 -9.99 26.27
N THR A 577 4.31 -10.29 26.05
CA THR A 577 3.41 -10.96 27.01
C THR A 577 2.99 -12.35 26.51
N GLY A 578 3.27 -12.66 25.25
CA GLY A 578 3.08 -13.96 24.63
C GLY A 578 4.27 -14.90 24.85
N LYS A 579 4.32 -15.99 24.09
CA LYS A 579 5.32 -17.04 24.23
C LYS A 579 6.41 -16.94 23.16
N VAL A 580 7.66 -17.16 23.56
CA VAL A 580 8.82 -17.24 22.67
C VAL A 580 9.49 -18.60 22.83
N ASN A 581 9.42 -19.45 21.82
CA ASN A 581 9.90 -20.83 21.85
C ASN A 581 11.09 -21.04 20.91
N VAL A 582 11.98 -21.97 21.26
CA VAL A 582 13.04 -22.43 20.36
C VAL A 582 13.20 -23.94 20.44
N THR A 583 13.28 -24.55 19.27
CA THR A 583 13.73 -25.93 19.06
C THR A 583 14.93 -25.90 18.14
N CYS A 584 16.04 -26.52 18.54
CA CYS A 584 17.22 -26.59 17.67
C CYS A 584 18.01 -27.87 17.93
N THR A 585 18.89 -28.22 16.98
CA THR A 585 19.86 -29.29 17.18
C THR A 585 20.96 -28.84 18.16
N ALA A 586 21.68 -29.78 18.76
CA ALA A 586 22.76 -29.52 19.72
C ALA A 586 23.83 -28.55 19.18
N ALA A 587 24.04 -28.51 17.86
CA ALA A 587 25.01 -27.63 17.20
C ALA A 587 24.72 -26.13 17.43
N TYR A 588 23.47 -25.75 17.69
CA TYR A 588 23.07 -24.36 17.88
C TYR A 588 22.81 -23.99 19.34
N GLY A 589 22.84 -24.96 20.24
CA GLY A 589 22.55 -24.73 21.67
C GLY A 589 23.39 -23.64 22.31
N SER A 590 24.67 -23.55 21.97
CA SER A 590 25.60 -22.51 22.47
C SER A 590 25.34 -21.11 21.91
N LYS A 591 24.55 -20.98 20.83
CA LYS A 591 24.20 -19.70 20.20
C LYS A 591 22.95 -19.05 20.80
N LEU A 592 22.19 -19.79 21.61
CA LEU A 592 20.95 -19.29 22.21
C LEU A 592 21.21 -18.20 23.25
N GLN A 593 20.52 -17.07 23.11
CA GLN A 593 20.60 -15.95 24.04
C GLN A 593 19.22 -15.42 24.42
N GLY A 594 19.10 -14.99 25.68
CA GLY A 594 17.86 -14.45 26.24
C GLY A 594 16.94 -15.53 26.78
N ASN A 595 15.75 -15.09 27.19
CA ASN A 595 14.75 -15.93 27.84
C ASN A 595 13.76 -16.44 26.80
N PHE A 596 13.81 -17.74 26.56
CA PHE A 596 12.79 -18.47 25.82
C PHE A 596 11.86 -19.16 26.81
N ASP A 597 10.55 -19.15 26.56
CA ASP A 597 9.57 -19.85 27.38
C ASP A 597 9.73 -21.39 27.27
N SER A 598 10.12 -21.85 26.07
CA SER A 598 10.49 -23.25 25.84
C SER A 598 11.81 -23.32 25.08
N LYS A 599 12.72 -24.19 25.56
CA LYS A 599 14.00 -24.53 24.89
C LYS A 599 14.08 -26.04 24.74
N VAL A 600 14.05 -26.52 23.50
CA VAL A 600 14.28 -27.93 23.17
C VAL A 600 15.55 -28.02 22.33
N ILE A 601 16.53 -28.80 22.83
CA ILE A 601 17.81 -29.03 22.15
C ILE A 601 17.90 -30.54 21.87
N ASN A 602 17.75 -30.91 20.58
CA ASN A 602 17.75 -32.30 20.10
C ASN A 602 19.16 -32.77 19.74
#